data_8dca80bc0466c85e7d230dfaf066f487
#
_entry.id   8dca80bc0466c85e7d230dfaf066f487
#
_cell.length_a   1.000
_cell.length_b   1.000
_cell.length_c   1.000
_cell.angle_alpha   90.00
_cell.angle_beta   90.00
_cell.angle_gamma   90.00
#
_symmetry.space_group_name_H-M   'P 1'
#
loop_
_entity.id
_entity.type
_entity.pdbx_description
1 polymer ?
#
loop_
_entity_poly.entity_id
_entity_poly.type
_entity_poly.pdbx_seq_one_letter_code
_entity_poly.pdbx_strand_id
1 'polypeptide(L)'
;MASSIPIPDERVNFVPIQAGETFKLGPMTCRILEDGSRTDHRLGVAELIMPPRTPGPPPHWHEMHDETFYITQGLVRFHVPDPSRPGHDKEVIDARPGDYMVVPIRAPHTFSNPSDEEARIFFTSTPSFYINYFKLLSQLSRPDEPLPAEVTMQAMSMYATIQVDKVPRRNA
;
A
#
# COMPACT_ATOMS: atom_id res chain seq x y z
N MET A 1 40.41 -22.03 19.44
CA MET A 1 40.42 -21.52 18.06
C MET A 1 39.07 -20.83 17.84
N ALA A 2 39.06 -19.53 17.65
CA ALA A 2 37.84 -18.83 17.31
C ALA A 2 37.49 -19.22 15.86
N SER A 3 36.33 -19.86 15.64
CA SER A 3 35.83 -20.10 14.29
C SER A 3 35.47 -18.74 13.70
N SER A 4 36.19 -18.32 12.68
CA SER A 4 35.81 -17.11 11.93
C SER A 4 34.50 -17.37 11.20
N ILE A 5 33.48 -16.59 11.50
CA ILE A 5 32.24 -16.62 10.71
C ILE A 5 32.59 -16.15 9.29
N PRO A 6 32.28 -16.92 8.25
CA PRO A 6 32.53 -16.49 6.87
C PRO A 6 31.79 -15.18 6.55
N ILE A 7 32.42 -14.29 5.81
CA ILE A 7 31.77 -13.08 5.31
C ILE A 7 30.74 -13.54 4.25
N PRO A 8 29.45 -13.19 4.40
CA PRO A 8 28.44 -13.54 3.40
C PRO A 8 28.73 -12.87 2.04
N ASP A 9 28.45 -13.60 0.95
CA ASP A 9 28.61 -13.11 -0.44
C ASP A 9 27.29 -12.56 -1.03
N GLU A 10 26.48 -11.94 -0.19
CA GLU A 10 25.25 -11.30 -0.63
C GLU A 10 25.51 -9.88 -1.16
N ARG A 11 24.81 -9.50 -2.22
CA ARG A 11 25.02 -8.22 -2.89
C ARG A 11 23.98 -7.20 -2.49
N VAL A 12 24.44 -5.97 -2.23
CA VAL A 12 23.51 -4.82 -2.11
C VAL A 12 22.85 -4.55 -3.46
N ASN A 13 21.57 -4.16 -3.45
CA ASN A 13 20.85 -3.76 -4.64
C ASN A 13 20.70 -2.23 -4.67
N PHE A 14 21.06 -1.63 -5.80
CA PHE A 14 20.84 -0.21 -6.07
C PHE A 14 19.78 -0.07 -7.17
N VAL A 15 18.71 0.66 -6.87
CA VAL A 15 17.62 0.97 -7.81
C VAL A 15 17.72 2.44 -8.19
N PRO A 16 18.28 2.77 -9.37
CA PRO A 16 18.33 4.15 -9.85
C PRO A 16 16.95 4.76 -10.02
N ILE A 17 16.88 6.10 -10.05
CA ILE A 17 15.60 6.82 -10.13
C ILE A 17 14.77 6.45 -11.38
N GLN A 18 15.41 6.07 -12.48
CA GLN A 18 14.72 5.64 -13.71
C GLN A 18 14.46 4.12 -13.76
N ALA A 19 14.88 3.36 -12.74
CA ALA A 19 14.68 1.92 -12.68
C ALA A 19 13.50 1.55 -11.78
N GLY A 20 13.16 0.27 -11.81
CA GLY A 20 12.01 -0.29 -11.11
C GLY A 20 10.83 -0.53 -12.05
N GLU A 21 10.13 -1.63 -11.83
CA GLU A 21 8.90 -1.93 -12.56
C GLU A 21 7.85 -0.88 -12.24
N THR A 22 7.28 -0.25 -13.27
CA THR A 22 6.30 0.84 -13.11
C THR A 22 5.02 0.51 -13.85
N PHE A 23 3.88 0.71 -13.17
CA PHE A 23 2.55 0.45 -13.73
C PHE A 23 1.48 1.34 -13.09
N LYS A 24 0.26 1.31 -13.65
CA LYS A 24 -0.89 2.03 -13.11
C LYS A 24 -1.66 1.19 -12.10
N LEU A 25 -2.11 1.86 -11.02
CA LEU A 25 -3.08 1.36 -10.04
C LEU A 25 -4.28 2.32 -10.04
N GLY A 26 -5.23 2.09 -10.94
CA GLY A 26 -6.26 3.08 -11.23
C GLY A 26 -5.63 4.40 -11.67
N PRO A 27 -5.97 5.55 -11.02
CA PRO A 27 -5.37 6.85 -11.37
C PRO A 27 -3.90 6.98 -10.90
N MET A 28 -3.48 6.20 -9.91
CA MET A 28 -2.12 6.27 -9.33
C MET A 28 -1.10 5.57 -10.22
N THR A 29 0.16 5.95 -10.05
CA THR A 29 1.31 5.21 -10.61
C THR A 29 2.06 4.55 -9.45
N CYS A 30 2.36 3.26 -9.59
CA CYS A 30 3.18 2.49 -8.67
C CYS A 30 4.52 2.17 -9.33
N ARG A 31 5.62 2.45 -8.64
CA ARG A 31 6.97 2.07 -9.02
C ARG A 31 7.55 1.14 -7.96
N ILE A 32 7.83 -0.11 -8.33
CA ILE A 32 8.39 -1.11 -7.42
C ILE A 32 9.89 -0.89 -7.27
N LEU A 33 10.36 -0.80 -6.03
CA LEU A 33 11.76 -0.67 -5.66
C LEU A 33 12.35 -1.98 -5.12
N GLU A 34 11.52 -2.78 -4.43
CA GLU A 34 11.84 -4.13 -3.97
C GLU A 34 10.55 -4.95 -3.93
N ASP A 35 10.56 -6.13 -4.54
CA ASP A 35 9.39 -7.02 -4.57
C ASP A 35 9.53 -8.26 -3.66
N GLY A 36 10.59 -8.28 -2.88
CA GLY A 36 10.89 -9.38 -1.95
C GLY A 36 11.87 -10.41 -2.52
N SER A 37 12.17 -10.37 -3.82
CA SER A 37 13.02 -11.37 -4.47
C SER A 37 14.46 -11.38 -3.94
N ARG A 38 14.92 -10.28 -3.33
CA ARG A 38 16.27 -10.13 -2.75
C ARG A 38 16.28 -10.14 -1.21
N THR A 39 15.12 -10.30 -0.60
CA THR A 39 14.97 -10.21 0.87
C THR A 39 14.25 -11.42 1.46
N ASP A 40 14.23 -12.57 0.78
CA ASP A 40 13.46 -13.76 1.16
C ASP A 40 12.00 -13.40 1.50
N HIS A 41 11.37 -12.58 0.65
CA HIS A 41 10.00 -12.08 0.81
C HIS A 41 9.72 -11.32 2.11
N ARG A 42 10.74 -10.83 2.81
CA ARG A 42 10.56 -10.10 4.07
C ARG A 42 10.12 -8.65 3.88
N LEU A 43 10.50 -8.02 2.75
CA LEU A 43 10.30 -6.59 2.53
C LEU A 43 9.79 -6.32 1.11
N GLY A 44 8.66 -5.65 1.00
CA GLY A 44 8.17 -5.03 -0.20
C GLY A 44 8.33 -3.52 -0.14
N VAL A 45 8.79 -2.87 -1.22
CA VAL A 45 8.97 -1.42 -1.28
C VAL A 45 8.46 -0.86 -2.60
N ALA A 46 7.67 0.18 -2.54
CA ALA A 46 7.18 0.89 -3.72
C ALA A 46 7.14 2.41 -3.51
N GLU A 47 7.18 3.16 -4.59
CA GLU A 47 6.78 4.56 -4.63
C GLU A 47 5.38 4.63 -5.25
N LEU A 48 4.44 5.28 -4.54
CA LEU A 48 3.10 5.57 -5.02
C LEU A 48 3.01 7.05 -5.41
N ILE A 49 2.63 7.32 -6.64
CA ILE A 49 2.45 8.67 -7.17
C ILE A 49 0.97 8.90 -7.39
N MET A 50 0.43 9.86 -6.67
CA MET A 50 -0.99 10.21 -6.65
C MET A 50 -1.22 11.54 -7.37
N PRO A 51 -1.89 11.55 -8.53
CA PRO A 51 -2.32 12.79 -9.17
C PRO A 51 -3.18 13.67 -8.25
N PRO A 52 -3.38 14.94 -8.58
CA PRO A 52 -4.34 15.81 -7.87
C PRO A 52 -5.72 15.17 -7.74
N ARG A 53 -6.41 15.42 -6.62
CA ARG A 53 -7.78 14.98 -6.37
C ARG A 53 -8.00 13.46 -6.53
N THR A 54 -6.98 12.67 -6.28
CA THR A 54 -7.06 11.21 -6.41
C THR A 54 -7.70 10.58 -5.17
N PRO A 55 -8.81 9.84 -5.31
CA PRO A 55 -9.31 8.98 -4.25
C PRO A 55 -8.37 7.79 -4.07
N GLY A 56 -8.27 7.29 -2.85
CA GLY A 56 -7.52 6.08 -2.53
C GLY A 56 -8.34 4.80 -2.73
N PRO A 57 -7.82 3.67 -2.23
CA PRO A 57 -8.55 2.42 -2.21
C PRO A 57 -9.78 2.50 -1.31
N PRO A 58 -10.76 1.59 -1.44
CA PRO A 58 -11.83 1.45 -0.46
C PRO A 58 -11.27 1.26 0.96
N PRO A 59 -11.96 1.75 2.02
CA PRO A 59 -11.55 1.50 3.39
C PRO A 59 -11.40 0.00 3.68
N HIS A 60 -10.25 -0.42 4.22
CA HIS A 60 -9.89 -1.82 4.41
C HIS A 60 -8.91 -2.01 5.55
N TRP A 61 -8.63 -3.27 5.90
CA TRP A 61 -7.52 -3.69 6.75
C TRP A 61 -6.85 -4.95 6.20
N HIS A 62 -5.69 -5.27 6.72
CA HIS A 62 -4.89 -6.43 6.33
C HIS A 62 -4.78 -7.43 7.47
N GLU A 63 -4.87 -8.73 7.17
CA GLU A 63 -4.72 -9.81 8.17
C GLU A 63 -3.30 -10.37 8.24
N MET A 64 -2.42 -10.06 7.27
CA MET A 64 -1.15 -10.78 7.11
C MET A 64 0.08 -9.91 6.90
N HIS A 65 -0.04 -8.59 6.88
CA HIS A 65 1.11 -7.70 6.70
C HIS A 65 0.90 -6.35 7.38
N ASP A 66 2.02 -5.75 7.77
CA ASP A 66 2.07 -4.36 8.19
C ASP A 66 2.44 -3.48 7.00
N GLU A 67 1.96 -2.24 7.00
CA GLU A 67 2.31 -1.24 6.00
C GLU A 67 2.92 -0.01 6.65
N THR A 68 3.81 0.65 5.92
CA THR A 68 4.28 1.97 6.30
C THR A 68 4.23 2.93 5.12
N PHE A 69 3.99 4.19 5.42
CA PHE A 69 3.88 5.27 4.45
C PHE A 69 4.74 6.45 4.92
N TYR A 70 5.75 6.80 4.15
CA TYR A 70 6.54 8.01 4.35
C TYR A 70 6.21 9.00 3.24
N ILE A 71 5.74 10.18 3.61
CA ILE A 71 5.31 11.17 2.63
C ILE A 71 6.56 11.90 2.12
N THR A 72 6.79 11.85 0.81
CA THR A 72 7.94 12.50 0.16
C THR A 72 7.58 13.79 -0.57
N GLN A 73 6.29 13.94 -0.97
CA GLN A 73 5.80 15.12 -1.68
C GLN A 73 4.30 15.31 -1.47
N GLY A 74 3.85 16.56 -1.45
CA GLY A 74 2.43 16.94 -1.47
C GLY A 74 1.71 16.68 -0.15
N LEU A 75 0.40 16.42 -0.26
CA LEU A 75 -0.50 16.15 0.86
C LEU A 75 -1.19 14.81 0.68
N VAL A 76 -1.08 13.94 1.67
CA VAL A 76 -1.83 12.68 1.74
C VAL A 76 -2.74 12.70 2.95
N ARG A 77 -4.03 12.51 2.72
CA ARG A 77 -5.03 12.40 3.77
C ARG A 77 -5.32 10.94 4.08
N PHE A 78 -5.02 10.53 5.30
CA PHE A 78 -5.40 9.23 5.82
C PHE A 78 -6.74 9.31 6.54
N HIS A 79 -7.58 8.30 6.31
CA HIS A 79 -8.86 8.12 6.97
C HIS A 79 -8.79 6.85 7.81
N VAL A 80 -9.13 6.97 9.09
CA VAL A 80 -9.26 5.86 10.02
C VAL A 80 -10.74 5.61 10.25
N PRO A 81 -11.36 4.61 9.60
CA PRO A 81 -12.79 4.34 9.73
C PRO A 81 -13.20 4.05 11.17
N ASP A 82 -14.38 4.51 11.57
CA ASP A 82 -14.99 4.17 12.85
C ASP A 82 -15.76 2.85 12.73
N PRO A 83 -15.29 1.74 13.34
CA PRO A 83 -15.97 0.46 13.26
C PRO A 83 -17.34 0.46 13.95
N SER A 84 -17.60 1.43 14.86
CA SER A 84 -18.88 1.58 15.54
C SER A 84 -19.89 2.41 14.75
N ARG A 85 -19.43 3.22 13.77
CA ARG A 85 -20.27 4.13 12.96
C ARG A 85 -19.90 4.03 11.47
N PRO A 86 -20.43 3.06 10.73
CA PRO A 86 -20.16 2.88 9.31
C PRO A 86 -20.36 4.17 8.51
N GLY A 87 -19.43 4.45 7.59
CA GLY A 87 -19.45 5.66 6.77
C GLY A 87 -18.90 6.92 7.47
N HIS A 88 -18.43 6.81 8.70
CA HIS A 88 -17.75 7.88 9.43
C HIS A 88 -16.31 7.50 9.74
N ASP A 89 -15.44 8.50 9.74
CA ASP A 89 -14.07 8.35 10.21
C ASP A 89 -14.01 8.64 11.72
N LYS A 90 -13.26 7.82 12.44
CA LYS A 90 -12.84 8.08 13.81
C LYS A 90 -11.80 9.19 13.85
N GLU A 91 -10.94 9.21 12.84
CA GLU A 91 -9.84 10.14 12.71
C GLU A 91 -9.53 10.42 11.24
N VAL A 92 -9.14 11.67 10.94
CA VAL A 92 -8.63 12.09 9.64
C VAL A 92 -7.29 12.79 9.86
N ILE A 93 -6.25 12.33 9.18
CA ILE A 93 -4.88 12.80 9.36
C ILE A 93 -4.35 13.32 8.04
N ASP A 94 -3.98 14.62 7.99
CA ASP A 94 -3.31 15.24 6.86
C ASP A 94 -1.80 15.14 7.02
N ALA A 95 -1.18 14.19 6.32
CA ALA A 95 0.25 13.94 6.35
C ALA A 95 0.98 14.72 5.23
N ARG A 96 2.15 15.27 5.54
CA ARG A 96 2.99 16.11 4.68
C ARG A 96 4.39 15.53 4.54
N PRO A 97 5.24 16.06 3.64
CA PRO A 97 6.61 15.58 3.50
C PRO A 97 7.38 15.56 4.83
N GLY A 98 7.93 14.39 5.17
CA GLY A 98 8.58 14.10 6.44
C GLY A 98 7.71 13.33 7.43
N ASP A 99 6.39 13.31 7.26
CA ASP A 99 5.50 12.53 8.12
C ASP A 99 5.53 11.05 7.77
N TYR A 100 5.31 10.22 8.80
CA TYR A 100 5.39 8.77 8.72
C TYR A 100 4.18 8.12 9.38
N MET A 101 3.52 7.23 8.64
CA MET A 101 2.38 6.45 9.12
C MET A 101 2.77 4.97 9.21
N VAL A 102 2.38 4.33 10.31
CA VAL A 102 2.44 2.87 10.48
C VAL A 102 1.02 2.35 10.52
N VAL A 103 0.73 1.38 9.67
CA VAL A 103 -0.54 0.67 9.63
C VAL A 103 -0.28 -0.78 10.01
N PRO A 104 -0.46 -1.16 11.28
CA PRO A 104 -0.27 -2.53 11.71
C PRO A 104 -1.41 -3.42 11.19
N ILE A 105 -1.17 -4.73 11.23
CA ILE A 105 -2.20 -5.75 10.96
C ILE A 105 -3.50 -5.40 11.70
N ARG A 106 -4.62 -5.48 10.98
CA ARG A 106 -5.99 -5.21 11.46
C ARG A 106 -6.31 -3.75 11.77
N ALA A 107 -5.47 -2.80 11.39
CA ALA A 107 -5.80 -1.39 11.49
C ALA A 107 -6.62 -0.93 10.26
N PRO A 108 -7.92 -0.61 10.39
CA PRO A 108 -8.72 -0.12 9.28
C PRO A 108 -8.22 1.25 8.82
N HIS A 109 -8.02 1.40 7.52
CA HIS A 109 -7.52 2.64 6.95
C HIS A 109 -7.92 2.79 5.47
N THR A 110 -7.77 3.99 4.97
CA THR A 110 -7.63 4.36 3.57
C THR A 110 -6.91 5.70 3.49
N PHE A 111 -6.54 6.12 2.29
CA PHE A 111 -5.88 7.40 2.07
C PHE A 111 -6.34 8.03 0.75
N SER A 112 -6.10 9.32 0.59
CA SER A 112 -6.44 10.08 -0.62
C SER A 112 -5.46 11.25 -0.81
N ASN A 113 -5.42 11.79 -2.02
CA ASN A 113 -4.81 13.09 -2.28
C ASN A 113 -5.95 14.13 -2.47
N PRO A 114 -6.28 14.92 -1.45
CA PRO A 114 -7.36 15.92 -1.56
C PRO A 114 -6.90 17.24 -2.19
N SER A 115 -5.62 17.40 -2.50
CA SER A 115 -5.04 18.66 -2.98
C SER A 115 -5.08 18.77 -4.50
N ASP A 116 -4.76 19.97 -5.01
CA ASP A 116 -4.62 20.25 -6.44
C ASP A 116 -3.20 19.99 -6.97
N GLU A 117 -2.33 19.39 -6.13
CA GLU A 117 -0.96 19.05 -6.45
C GLU A 117 -0.73 17.54 -6.40
N GLU A 118 0.31 17.04 -7.09
CA GLU A 118 0.73 15.65 -7.01
C GLU A 118 1.26 15.34 -5.60
N ALA A 119 0.89 14.17 -5.07
CA ALA A 119 1.47 13.64 -3.84
C ALA A 119 2.27 12.37 -4.12
N ARG A 120 3.32 12.14 -3.33
CA ARG A 120 4.18 10.95 -3.41
C ARG A 120 4.40 10.33 -2.06
N ILE A 121 4.35 9.01 -2.05
CA ILE A 121 4.50 8.18 -0.87
C ILE A 121 5.58 7.15 -1.14
N PHE A 122 6.53 7.03 -0.22
CA PHE A 122 7.37 5.86 -0.10
C PHE A 122 6.64 4.84 0.78
N PHE A 123 6.31 3.71 0.17
CA PHE A 123 5.49 2.65 0.77
C PHE A 123 6.34 1.43 1.07
N THR A 124 6.10 0.77 2.21
CA THR A 124 6.64 -0.57 2.49
C THR A 124 5.56 -1.51 2.98
N SER A 125 5.74 -2.81 2.69
CA SER A 125 4.96 -3.90 3.30
C SER A 125 5.87 -4.99 3.84
N THR A 126 5.51 -5.56 4.99
CA THR A 126 6.25 -6.65 5.62
C THR A 126 5.30 -7.76 6.08
N PRO A 127 5.35 -8.93 5.44
CA PRO A 127 6.17 -9.37 4.32
C PRO A 127 5.81 -8.74 2.97
N SER A 128 6.62 -9.00 1.93
CA SER A 128 6.54 -8.36 0.61
C SER A 128 5.36 -8.78 -0.25
N PHE A 129 4.64 -9.83 0.08
CA PHE A 129 3.65 -10.46 -0.83
C PHE A 129 2.57 -9.50 -1.33
N TYR A 130 2.32 -8.39 -0.63
CA TYR A 130 1.37 -7.37 -1.04
C TYR A 130 1.79 -6.60 -2.30
N ILE A 131 3.08 -6.61 -2.64
CA ILE A 131 3.56 -6.10 -3.94
C ILE A 131 2.92 -6.90 -5.11
N ASN A 132 2.70 -8.20 -4.93
CA ASN A 132 2.03 -9.03 -5.93
C ASN A 132 0.55 -8.66 -6.10
N TYR A 133 -0.10 -8.16 -5.05
CA TYR A 133 -1.45 -7.59 -5.15
C TYR A 133 -1.47 -6.37 -6.07
N PHE A 134 -0.51 -5.46 -5.95
CA PHE A 134 -0.40 -4.31 -6.83
C PHE A 134 -0.18 -4.73 -8.29
N LYS A 135 0.70 -5.71 -8.52
CA LYS A 135 0.93 -6.29 -9.86
C LYS A 135 -0.36 -6.91 -10.42
N LEU A 136 -1.08 -7.68 -9.61
CA LEU A 136 -2.36 -8.27 -10.00
C LEU A 136 -3.40 -7.20 -10.39
N LEU A 137 -3.58 -6.18 -9.56
CA LEU A 137 -4.51 -5.08 -9.86
C LEU A 137 -4.16 -4.38 -11.18
N SER A 138 -2.88 -4.15 -11.44
CA SER A 138 -2.42 -3.56 -12.70
C SER A 138 -2.74 -4.43 -13.91
N GLN A 139 -2.60 -5.75 -13.79
CA GLN A 139 -2.92 -6.69 -14.86
C GLN A 139 -4.42 -6.81 -15.14
N LEU A 140 -5.24 -6.67 -14.10
CA LEU A 140 -6.71 -6.70 -14.22
C LEU A 140 -7.29 -5.39 -14.71
N SER A 141 -6.59 -4.27 -14.50
CA SER A 141 -7.04 -2.93 -14.88
C SER A 141 -6.94 -2.72 -16.39
N ARG A 142 -7.95 -2.07 -16.97
CA ARG A 142 -7.91 -1.57 -18.34
C ARG A 142 -7.79 -0.04 -18.33
N PRO A 143 -7.15 0.56 -19.32
CA PRO A 143 -7.16 2.01 -19.45
C PRO A 143 -8.61 2.50 -19.50
N ASP A 144 -8.90 3.53 -18.72
CA ASP A 144 -10.19 4.24 -18.65
C ASP A 144 -11.41 3.44 -18.16
N GLU A 145 -11.22 2.19 -17.71
CA GLU A 145 -12.29 1.39 -17.10
C GLU A 145 -11.95 1.12 -15.62
N PRO A 146 -12.78 1.57 -14.66
CA PRO A 146 -12.60 1.17 -13.26
C PRO A 146 -12.84 -0.34 -13.12
N LEU A 147 -12.05 -1.00 -12.26
CA LEU A 147 -12.27 -2.41 -11.94
C LEU A 147 -13.67 -2.59 -11.33
N PRO A 148 -14.45 -3.60 -11.78
CA PRO A 148 -15.70 -3.94 -11.13
C PRO A 148 -15.46 -4.23 -9.64
N ALA A 149 -16.39 -3.79 -8.78
CA ALA A 149 -16.26 -3.93 -7.32
C ALA A 149 -16.08 -5.40 -6.91
N GLU A 150 -16.73 -6.33 -7.61
CA GLU A 150 -16.63 -7.77 -7.36
C GLU A 150 -15.21 -8.31 -7.65
N VAL A 151 -14.60 -7.89 -8.75
CA VAL A 151 -13.22 -8.24 -9.12
C VAL A 151 -12.23 -7.66 -8.11
N THR A 152 -12.44 -6.41 -7.69
CA THR A 152 -11.62 -5.77 -6.66
C THR A 152 -11.71 -6.53 -5.34
N MET A 153 -12.91 -6.89 -4.89
CA MET A 153 -13.11 -7.65 -3.65
C MET A 153 -12.46 -9.04 -3.72
N GLN A 154 -12.56 -9.73 -4.86
CA GLN A 154 -11.93 -11.02 -5.06
C GLN A 154 -10.39 -10.90 -5.00
N ALA A 155 -9.81 -9.92 -5.67
CA ALA A 155 -8.38 -9.65 -5.61
C ALA A 155 -7.93 -9.31 -4.17
N MET A 156 -8.65 -8.46 -3.45
CA MET A 156 -8.39 -8.13 -2.04
C MET A 156 -8.38 -9.39 -1.17
N SER A 157 -9.37 -10.26 -1.31
CA SER A 157 -9.48 -11.48 -0.50
C SER A 157 -8.31 -12.45 -0.70
N MET A 158 -7.76 -12.53 -1.92
CA MET A 158 -6.58 -13.36 -2.23
C MET A 158 -5.33 -12.91 -1.47
N TYR A 159 -5.28 -11.64 -1.05
CA TYR A 159 -4.17 -11.05 -0.30
C TYR A 159 -4.54 -10.68 1.14
N ALA A 160 -5.52 -11.40 1.70
CA ALA A 160 -5.96 -11.22 3.07
C ALA A 160 -6.29 -9.75 3.44
N THR A 161 -6.81 -9.01 2.46
CA THR A 161 -7.27 -7.63 2.58
C THR A 161 -8.79 -7.62 2.65
N ILE A 162 -9.35 -7.00 3.67
CA ILE A 162 -10.78 -7.06 3.98
C ILE A 162 -11.37 -5.66 3.94
N GLN A 163 -12.42 -5.47 3.15
CA GLN A 163 -13.12 -4.20 3.02
C GLN A 163 -14.01 -3.93 4.23
N VAL A 164 -13.92 -2.74 4.82
CA VAL A 164 -14.62 -2.38 6.07
C VAL A 164 -16.14 -2.54 5.95
N ASP A 165 -16.74 -2.14 4.84
CA ASP A 165 -18.20 -2.12 4.66
C ASP A 165 -18.83 -3.48 4.35
N LYS A 166 -18.02 -4.52 4.20
CA LYS A 166 -18.45 -5.86 3.75
C LYS A 166 -18.44 -6.93 4.83
N VAL A 167 -18.02 -6.57 6.05
CA VAL A 167 -18.02 -7.52 7.17
C VAL A 167 -19.41 -7.60 7.79
N PRO A 168 -20.02 -8.81 7.87
CA PRO A 168 -21.24 -9.00 8.62
C PRO A 168 -21.00 -8.60 10.09
N ARG A 169 -21.85 -7.75 10.64
CA ARG A 169 -21.81 -7.42 12.07
C ARG A 169 -21.96 -8.73 12.85
N ARG A 170 -21.03 -9.04 13.74
CA ARG A 170 -21.31 -10.01 14.80
C ARG A 170 -22.38 -9.37 15.67
N ASN A 171 -23.57 -9.96 15.66
CA ASN A 171 -24.61 -9.62 16.62
C ASN A 171 -23.99 -9.80 18.02
N ALA A 172 -24.01 -8.73 18.79
CA ALA A 172 -23.59 -8.72 20.18
C ALA A 172 -24.58 -9.51 21.04
#